data_34917b526b3329afaa20e8bba0298b01
#
_entry.id   34917b526b3329afaa20e8bba0298b01
#
_cell.length_a   1.000
_cell.length_b   1.000
_cell.length_c   1.000
_cell.angle_alpha   90.00
_cell.angle_beta   90.00
_cell.angle_gamma   90.00
#
_symmetry.space_group_name_H-M   'P 1'
#
loop_
_entity.id
_entity.type
_entity.pdbx_description
1 polymer ?
#
loop_
_entity_poly.entity_id
_entity_poly.type
_entity_poly.pdbx_seq_one_letter_code
_entity_poly.pdbx_strand_id
1 'polypeptide(L)'
;FHLFNLPSFNLLFTTGAFLVVASYIYIPFMILPIFNSMKAIPNNLLQASSDLGASPFYTFRNVIMPLTKEGVMTGIQVTFIPSLSLFMITRLIAGNKVINIGTAIEEQFLTIQNYGMGSTIAIFLIVFMAFILIITKSSNGRG
;
A
#
# COMPACT_ATOMS: atom_id res chain seq x y z
N PHE A 1 -14.81 -22.87 23.90
CA PHE A 1 -13.44 -22.30 23.99
C PHE A 1 -12.97 -22.11 25.45
N HIS A 2 -13.57 -22.81 26.41
CA HIS A 2 -13.20 -22.74 27.82
C HIS A 2 -12.06 -23.70 28.25
N LEU A 3 -11.41 -24.39 27.32
CA LEU A 3 -10.42 -25.43 27.65
C LEU A 3 -8.97 -24.96 27.76
N PHE A 4 -8.68 -23.75 27.29
CA PHE A 4 -7.39 -23.12 27.49
C PHE A 4 -7.64 -21.70 27.99
N ASN A 5 -7.44 -21.43 29.22
CA ASN A 5 -7.53 -20.16 29.93
C ASN A 5 -6.76 -19.00 29.20
N LEU A 6 -6.94 -18.91 27.88
CA LEU A 6 -6.39 -17.84 27.04
C LEU A 6 -7.27 -16.61 27.23
N PRO A 7 -6.66 -15.45 27.53
CA PRO A 7 -7.40 -14.22 27.59
C PRO A 7 -8.16 -14.05 26.26
N SER A 8 -9.44 -13.73 26.34
CA SER A 8 -10.27 -13.43 25.18
C SER A 8 -9.68 -12.19 24.50
N PHE A 9 -8.74 -12.41 23.57
CA PHE A 9 -8.29 -11.37 22.69
C PHE A 9 -9.48 -11.00 21.80
N ASN A 10 -10.16 -9.91 22.12
CA ASN A 10 -11.08 -9.26 21.20
C ASN A 10 -10.27 -8.72 20.01
N LEU A 11 -9.86 -9.64 19.12
CA LEU A 11 -9.13 -9.29 17.90
C LEU A 11 -10.01 -8.50 16.94
N LEU A 12 -11.33 -8.77 16.93
CA LEU A 12 -12.30 -8.03 16.13
C LEU A 12 -12.56 -6.64 16.74
N PHE A 13 -12.87 -5.69 15.88
CA PHE A 13 -13.16 -4.29 16.24
C PHE A 13 -12.01 -3.54 16.91
N THR A 14 -10.77 -3.91 16.56
CA THR A 14 -9.55 -3.26 17.06
C THR A 14 -8.77 -2.68 15.88
N THR A 15 -8.13 -1.53 16.09
CA THR A 15 -7.22 -0.92 15.08
C THR A 15 -6.09 -1.86 14.68
N GLY A 16 -5.59 -2.67 15.63
CA GLY A 16 -4.56 -3.68 15.36
C GLY A 16 -5.03 -4.76 14.38
N ALA A 17 -6.25 -5.29 14.55
CA ALA A 17 -6.83 -6.24 13.61
C ALA A 17 -6.98 -5.66 12.21
N PHE A 18 -7.44 -4.41 12.13
CA PHE A 18 -7.53 -3.69 10.85
C PHE A 18 -6.17 -3.60 10.15
N LEU A 19 -5.11 -3.20 10.87
CA LEU A 19 -3.76 -3.08 10.31
C LEU A 19 -3.22 -4.43 9.81
N VAL A 20 -3.43 -5.52 10.55
CA VAL A 20 -3.00 -6.86 10.13
C VAL A 20 -3.71 -7.29 8.86
N VAL A 21 -5.03 -7.14 8.79
CA VAL A 21 -5.81 -7.55 7.61
C VAL A 21 -5.50 -6.65 6.40
N ALA A 22 -5.40 -5.35 6.60
CA ALA A 22 -5.02 -4.42 5.55
C ALA A 22 -3.61 -4.76 5.00
N SER A 23 -2.65 -5.04 5.87
CA SER A 23 -1.31 -5.47 5.47
C SER A 23 -1.36 -6.77 4.67
N TYR A 24 -2.12 -7.77 5.12
CA TYR A 24 -2.28 -9.04 4.40
C TYR A 24 -2.82 -8.84 2.99
N ILE A 25 -3.82 -7.97 2.82
CA ILE A 25 -4.42 -7.70 1.52
C ILE A 25 -3.45 -6.96 0.60
N TYR A 26 -2.69 -5.99 1.13
CA TYR A 26 -1.83 -5.13 0.31
C TYR A 26 -0.43 -5.70 0.05
N ILE A 27 0.05 -6.65 0.83
CA ILE A 27 1.36 -7.29 0.61
C ILE A 27 1.51 -7.82 -0.82
N PRO A 28 0.58 -8.59 -1.42
CA PRO A 28 0.72 -9.07 -2.79
C PRO A 28 0.84 -7.93 -3.82
N PHE A 29 0.06 -6.86 -3.64
CA PHE A 29 0.07 -5.69 -4.53
C PHE A 29 1.41 -4.95 -4.49
N MET A 30 2.09 -4.96 -3.36
CA MET A 30 3.42 -4.36 -3.21
C MET A 30 4.53 -5.28 -3.74
N ILE A 31 4.42 -6.60 -3.50
CA ILE A 31 5.44 -7.56 -3.89
C ILE A 31 5.53 -7.69 -5.42
N LEU A 32 4.40 -7.76 -6.13
CA LEU A 32 4.37 -8.01 -7.58
C LEU A 32 5.17 -6.99 -8.41
N PRO A 33 5.00 -5.67 -8.26
CA PRO A 33 5.80 -4.70 -8.99
C PRO A 33 7.30 -4.77 -8.65
N ILE A 34 7.63 -4.97 -7.38
CA ILE A 34 9.02 -5.09 -6.93
C ILE A 34 9.66 -6.34 -7.56
N PHE A 35 8.98 -7.47 -7.51
CA PHE A 35 9.44 -8.72 -8.10
C PHE A 35 9.67 -8.60 -9.63
N ASN A 36 8.73 -7.97 -10.34
CA ASN A 36 8.86 -7.74 -11.78
C ASN A 36 10.06 -6.83 -12.09
N SER A 37 10.27 -5.80 -11.29
CA SER A 37 11.42 -4.90 -11.43
C SER A 37 12.74 -5.62 -11.15
N MET A 38 12.78 -6.51 -10.16
CA MET A 38 13.95 -7.36 -9.89
C MET A 38 14.23 -8.33 -11.04
N LYS A 39 13.20 -8.93 -11.62
CA LYS A 39 13.36 -9.83 -12.79
C LYS A 39 13.86 -9.11 -14.03
N ALA A 40 13.59 -7.82 -14.16
CA ALA A 40 14.06 -7.03 -15.29
C ALA A 40 15.55 -6.68 -15.23
N ILE A 41 16.23 -6.94 -14.09
CA ILE A 41 17.68 -6.70 -13.95
C ILE A 41 18.43 -7.70 -14.80
N PRO A 42 19.28 -7.24 -15.76
CA PRO A 42 20.06 -8.14 -16.58
C PRO A 42 21.10 -8.92 -15.75
N ASN A 43 21.18 -10.24 -15.99
CA ASN A 43 22.10 -11.10 -15.26
C ASN A 43 23.58 -10.71 -15.42
N ASN A 44 23.95 -10.11 -16.55
CA ASN A 44 25.32 -9.63 -16.79
C ASN A 44 25.75 -8.55 -15.78
N LEU A 45 24.84 -7.73 -15.27
CA LEU A 45 25.16 -6.75 -14.23
C LEU A 45 25.50 -7.44 -12.89
N LEU A 46 24.77 -8.50 -12.55
CA LEU A 46 25.03 -9.28 -11.34
C LEU A 46 26.34 -10.05 -11.45
N GLN A 47 26.62 -10.62 -12.62
CA GLN A 47 27.89 -11.31 -12.91
C GLN A 47 29.06 -10.33 -12.84
N ALA A 48 28.98 -9.19 -13.51
CA ALA A 48 30.02 -8.17 -13.48
C ALA A 48 30.31 -7.68 -12.05
N SER A 49 29.29 -7.52 -11.21
CA SER A 49 29.47 -7.19 -9.80
C SER A 49 30.24 -8.28 -9.04
N SER A 50 29.92 -9.55 -9.31
CA SER A 50 30.61 -10.70 -8.74
C SER A 50 32.06 -10.80 -9.19
N ASP A 51 32.32 -10.59 -10.49
CA ASP A 51 33.66 -10.65 -11.08
C ASP A 51 34.59 -9.57 -10.52
N LEU A 52 34.01 -8.43 -10.14
CA LEU A 52 34.72 -7.35 -9.44
C LEU A 52 34.93 -7.63 -7.93
N GLY A 53 34.56 -8.83 -7.44
CA GLY A 53 34.74 -9.23 -6.04
C GLY A 53 33.75 -8.57 -5.07
N ALA A 54 32.64 -8.03 -5.56
CA ALA A 54 31.62 -7.43 -4.70
C ALA A 54 30.96 -8.48 -3.80
N SER A 55 30.79 -8.16 -2.51
CA SER A 55 30.01 -9.01 -1.62
C SER A 55 28.52 -9.00 -1.98
N PRO A 56 27.76 -10.06 -1.66
CA PRO A 56 26.30 -10.09 -1.94
C PRO A 56 25.53 -8.90 -1.36
N PHE A 57 25.93 -8.42 -0.19
CA PHE A 57 25.32 -7.24 0.43
C PHE A 57 25.65 -5.96 -0.34
N TYR A 58 26.89 -5.83 -0.84
CA TYR A 58 27.28 -4.70 -1.69
C TYR A 58 26.50 -4.67 -3.00
N THR A 59 26.38 -5.82 -3.67
CA THR A 59 25.60 -5.98 -4.89
C THR A 59 24.11 -5.64 -4.66
N PHE A 60 23.54 -6.13 -3.56
CA PHE A 60 22.16 -5.80 -3.20
C PHE A 60 21.95 -4.29 -3.05
N ARG A 61 22.81 -3.65 -2.26
CA ARG A 61 22.64 -2.21 -1.92
C ARG A 61 22.94 -1.28 -3.08
N ASN A 62 23.97 -1.59 -3.89
CA ASN A 62 24.49 -0.66 -4.90
C ASN A 62 24.04 -0.99 -6.33
N VAL A 63 23.54 -2.20 -6.59
CA VAL A 63 23.06 -2.63 -7.92
C VAL A 63 21.56 -2.91 -7.87
N ILE A 64 21.11 -3.84 -7.03
CA ILE A 64 19.72 -4.30 -7.05
C ILE A 64 18.77 -3.21 -6.53
N MET A 65 19.07 -2.63 -5.37
CA MET A 65 18.18 -1.63 -4.72
C MET A 65 17.92 -0.40 -5.61
N PRO A 66 18.91 0.25 -6.23
CA PRO A 66 18.66 1.39 -7.10
C PRO A 66 17.89 1.01 -8.38
N LEU A 67 18.16 -0.16 -8.97
CA LEU A 67 17.47 -0.62 -10.18
C LEU A 67 16.04 -1.07 -9.92
N THR A 68 15.69 -1.50 -8.70
CA THR A 68 14.33 -1.87 -8.30
C THR A 68 13.49 -0.68 -7.81
N LYS A 69 14.06 0.51 -7.73
CA LYS A 69 13.37 1.71 -7.24
C LYS A 69 12.05 1.99 -7.98
N GLU A 70 12.01 1.79 -9.29
CA GLU A 70 10.79 1.94 -10.09
C GLU A 70 9.70 0.96 -9.67
N GLY A 71 10.06 -0.30 -9.41
CA GLY A 71 9.12 -1.29 -8.89
C GLY A 71 8.57 -0.94 -7.52
N VAL A 72 9.41 -0.40 -6.63
CA VAL A 72 8.97 0.09 -5.32
C VAL A 72 7.99 1.25 -5.46
N MET A 73 8.29 2.22 -6.32
CA MET A 73 7.40 3.37 -6.56
C MET A 73 6.06 2.94 -7.16
N THR A 74 6.08 2.01 -8.12
CA THR A 74 4.86 1.42 -8.69
C THR A 74 4.06 0.67 -7.63
N GLY A 75 4.72 -0.12 -6.78
CA GLY A 75 4.09 -0.84 -5.66
C GLY A 75 3.41 0.11 -4.69
N ILE A 76 4.06 1.21 -4.32
CA ILE A 76 3.48 2.25 -3.47
C ILE A 76 2.22 2.83 -4.12
N GLN A 77 2.25 3.19 -5.41
CA GLN A 77 1.10 3.73 -6.11
C GLN A 77 -0.07 2.76 -6.17
N VAL A 78 0.18 1.51 -6.57
CA VAL A 78 -0.84 0.46 -6.71
C VAL A 78 -1.48 0.11 -5.36
N THR A 79 -0.72 0.21 -4.28
CA THR A 79 -1.21 -0.05 -2.92
C THR A 79 -1.92 1.16 -2.32
N PHE A 80 -1.38 2.36 -2.53
CA PHE A 80 -1.86 3.58 -1.89
C PHE A 80 -3.26 3.97 -2.35
N ILE A 81 -3.53 3.91 -3.66
CA ILE A 81 -4.83 4.34 -4.23
C ILE A 81 -6.01 3.53 -3.64
N PRO A 82 -6.00 2.18 -3.66
CA PRO A 82 -7.09 1.40 -3.05
C PRO A 82 -7.15 1.54 -1.53
N SER A 83 -6.01 1.79 -0.85
CA SER A 83 -6.00 1.91 0.61
C SER A 83 -6.80 3.09 1.13
N LEU A 84 -6.90 4.16 0.36
CA LEU A 84 -7.71 5.33 0.71
C LEU A 84 -9.22 5.04 0.68
N SER A 85 -9.64 4.03 -0.09
CA SER A 85 -11.05 3.66 -0.28
C SER A 85 -11.46 2.39 0.46
N LEU A 86 -10.64 1.93 1.41
CA LEU A 86 -10.83 0.67 2.13
C LEU A 86 -11.96 0.73 3.19
N PHE A 87 -13.14 1.23 2.81
CA PHE A 87 -14.23 1.45 3.76
C PHE A 87 -14.90 0.16 4.23
N MET A 88 -15.13 -0.81 3.33
CA MET A 88 -15.87 -2.04 3.66
C MET A 88 -15.12 -2.89 4.71
N ILE A 89 -13.82 -3.07 4.54
CA ILE A 89 -12.98 -3.82 5.47
C ILE A 89 -12.85 -3.07 6.80
N THR A 90 -12.75 -1.75 6.76
CA THR A 90 -12.73 -0.91 7.95
C THR A 90 -14.02 -1.13 8.78
N ARG A 91 -15.19 -1.14 8.15
CA ARG A 91 -16.46 -1.40 8.83
C ARG A 91 -16.55 -2.81 9.41
N LEU A 92 -16.19 -3.82 8.63
CA LEU A 92 -16.30 -5.23 9.04
C LEU A 92 -15.34 -5.58 10.18
N ILE A 93 -14.11 -5.07 10.15
CA ILE A 93 -13.04 -5.49 11.06
C ILE A 93 -12.82 -4.49 12.19
N ALA A 94 -12.85 -3.20 11.90
CA ALA A 94 -12.64 -2.16 12.90
C ALA A 94 -13.93 -1.64 13.56
N GLY A 95 -15.11 -2.02 13.07
CA GLY A 95 -16.41 -1.68 13.68
C GLY A 95 -16.60 -0.17 13.86
N ASN A 96 -16.30 0.64 12.85
CA ASN A 96 -16.36 2.11 12.88
C ASN A 96 -15.39 2.80 13.87
N LYS A 97 -14.45 2.09 14.47
CA LYS A 97 -13.41 2.68 15.34
C LYS A 97 -12.30 3.37 14.57
N VAL A 98 -12.13 3.01 13.29
CA VAL A 98 -11.15 3.62 12.40
C VAL A 98 -11.91 4.36 11.30
N ILE A 99 -11.69 5.66 11.20
CA ILE A 99 -12.28 6.50 10.16
C ILE A 99 -11.21 6.73 9.09
N ASN A 100 -11.50 6.33 7.86
CA ASN A 100 -10.71 6.69 6.68
C ASN A 100 -11.54 7.56 5.73
N ILE A 101 -10.91 8.12 4.70
CA ILE A 101 -11.60 9.03 3.76
C ILE A 101 -12.75 8.30 3.05
N GLY A 102 -12.60 7.02 2.73
CA GLY A 102 -13.64 6.21 2.10
C GLY A 102 -14.86 6.04 3.02
N THR A 103 -14.67 5.75 4.30
CA THR A 103 -15.78 5.65 5.27
C THR A 103 -16.45 6.99 5.50
N ALA A 104 -15.71 8.09 5.50
CA ALA A 104 -16.27 9.44 5.63
C ALA A 104 -17.17 9.80 4.42
N ILE A 105 -16.75 9.48 3.20
CA ILE A 105 -17.56 9.66 1.99
C ILE A 105 -18.83 8.81 2.06
N GLU A 106 -18.69 7.52 2.39
CA GLU A 106 -19.82 6.60 2.52
C GLU A 106 -20.84 7.09 3.55
N GLU A 107 -20.39 7.55 4.70
CA GLU A 107 -21.26 8.06 5.77
C GLU A 107 -22.05 9.29 5.32
N GLN A 108 -21.42 10.22 4.58
CA GLN A 108 -22.11 11.40 4.04
C GLN A 108 -23.19 11.01 3.02
N PHE A 109 -22.94 10.01 2.17
CA PHE A 109 -23.91 9.59 1.15
C PHE A 109 -25.02 8.70 1.71
N LEU A 110 -24.68 7.70 2.54
CA LEU A 110 -25.62 6.64 2.92
C LEU A 110 -26.30 6.92 4.27
N THR A 111 -25.62 7.56 5.22
CA THR A 111 -26.13 7.76 6.57
C THR A 111 -26.69 9.17 6.76
N ILE A 112 -25.90 10.18 6.42
CA ILE A 112 -26.27 11.59 6.64
C ILE A 112 -27.09 12.12 5.46
N GLN A 113 -26.99 11.48 4.29
CA GLN A 113 -27.63 11.91 3.03
C GLN A 113 -27.25 13.35 2.62
N ASN A 114 -26.07 13.81 3.03
CA ASN A 114 -25.52 15.09 2.64
C ASN A 114 -24.66 14.92 1.37
N TYR A 115 -25.32 14.85 0.23
CA TYR A 115 -24.68 14.64 -1.08
C TYR A 115 -23.67 15.74 -1.44
N GLY A 116 -23.91 16.97 -1.01
CA GLY A 116 -22.98 18.09 -1.24
C GLY A 116 -21.64 17.90 -0.53
N MET A 117 -21.68 17.54 0.74
CA MET A 117 -20.47 17.28 1.52
C MET A 117 -19.76 16.02 1.04
N GLY A 118 -20.49 14.95 0.79
CA GLY A 118 -19.94 13.69 0.26
C GLY A 118 -19.23 13.90 -1.08
N SER A 119 -19.84 14.64 -2.00
CA SER A 119 -19.26 14.97 -3.30
C SER A 119 -18.01 15.85 -3.16
N THR A 120 -18.00 16.81 -2.25
CA THR A 120 -16.85 17.68 -2.01
C THR A 120 -15.64 16.88 -1.52
N ILE A 121 -15.84 15.97 -0.57
CA ILE A 121 -14.77 15.10 -0.06
C ILE A 121 -14.26 14.17 -1.17
N ALA A 122 -15.17 13.60 -1.98
CA ALA A 122 -14.80 12.72 -3.09
C ALA A 122 -13.98 13.45 -4.16
N ILE A 123 -14.38 14.66 -4.55
CA ILE A 123 -13.63 15.49 -5.52
C ILE A 123 -12.24 15.83 -4.96
N PHE A 124 -12.16 16.24 -3.70
CA PHE A 124 -10.88 16.53 -3.06
C PHE A 124 -9.96 15.30 -3.07
N LEU A 125 -10.50 14.12 -2.77
CA LEU A 125 -9.74 12.88 -2.83
C LEU A 125 -9.22 12.58 -4.24
N ILE A 126 -10.07 12.73 -5.28
CA ILE A 126 -9.68 12.51 -6.68
C ILE A 126 -8.57 13.46 -7.10
N VAL A 127 -8.69 14.75 -6.78
CA VAL A 127 -7.67 15.77 -7.09
C VAL A 127 -6.35 15.44 -6.37
N PHE A 128 -6.43 15.06 -5.11
CA PHE A 128 -5.26 14.69 -4.32
C PHE A 128 -4.56 13.44 -4.89
N MET A 129 -5.32 12.41 -5.27
CA MET A 129 -4.77 11.21 -5.92
C MET A 129 -4.12 11.55 -7.26
N ALA A 130 -4.78 12.36 -8.11
CA ALA A 130 -4.22 12.77 -9.39
C ALA A 130 -2.90 13.54 -9.20
N PHE A 131 -2.83 14.41 -8.21
CA PHE A 131 -1.62 15.15 -7.87
C PHE A 131 -0.46 14.23 -7.48
N ILE A 132 -0.71 13.24 -6.61
CA ILE A 132 0.29 12.24 -6.22
C ILE A 132 0.77 11.45 -7.44
N LEU A 133 -0.15 11.00 -8.31
CA LEU A 133 0.20 10.25 -9.52
C LEU A 133 1.09 11.06 -10.46
N ILE A 134 0.79 12.34 -10.67
CA ILE A 134 1.57 13.23 -11.53
C ILE A 134 2.98 13.41 -10.96
N ILE A 135 3.11 13.69 -9.66
CA ILE A 135 4.43 13.86 -9.02
C ILE A 135 5.25 12.58 -9.13
N THR A 136 4.64 11.43 -8.85
CA THR A 136 5.37 10.16 -8.84
C THR A 136 5.75 9.75 -10.26
N LYS A 137 4.91 10.00 -11.26
CA LYS A 137 5.23 9.79 -12.67
C LYS A 137 6.37 10.71 -13.13
N SER A 138 6.37 11.97 -12.73
CA SER A 138 7.44 12.91 -13.05
C SER A 138 8.79 12.51 -12.44
N SER A 139 8.78 11.89 -11.28
CA SER A 139 10.00 11.35 -10.65
C SER A 139 10.56 10.13 -11.38
N ASN A 140 9.71 9.34 -12.04
CA ASN A 140 10.10 8.11 -12.74
C ASN A 140 10.61 8.36 -14.18
N GLY A 141 10.30 9.49 -14.77
CA GLY A 141 10.70 9.84 -16.16
C GLY A 141 12.06 10.54 -16.29
N ARG A 142 12.84 10.64 -15.21
CA ARG A 142 14.17 11.30 -15.18
C ARG A 142 15.33 10.32 -14.95
N GLY A 143 15.14 9.03 -15.19
CA GLY A 143 16.17 8.00 -15.14
C GLY A 143 16.58 7.53 -16.53
#